data_4809e8b54759d45c20ace0630d51deff
#
_entry.id   4809e8b54759d45c20ace0630d51deff
#
_cell.length_a   1.000
_cell.length_b   1.000
_cell.length_c   1.000
_cell.angle_alpha   90.00
_cell.angle_beta   90.00
_cell.angle_gamma   90.00
#
_symmetry.space_group_name_H-M   'P 1'
#
loop_
_entity.id
_entity.type
_entity.pdbx_description
1 polymer ?
#
loop_
_entity_poly.entity_id
_entity_poly.type
_entity_poly.pdbx_seq_one_letter_code
_entity_poly.pdbx_strand_id
1 'polypeptide(L)'
;VTREMGMPLSLEGRYAWIVFLPNISTGVGALNRYYGKFEDGEMKLRGIAVRRKDTPLLVEELQQDMLRHLSAADGRSAFLELVPSSLDVLDRYVEELRSGTVERARLIMRKSISRRLEEYVQYNDSVAALQQLHDQGFELQPGQAVEYLITDSSSRSSWQRVRAAPFLDGDERYDAERYVDLSLRGAAELLSPFGWTLERLRERDDVRRSKHR
;
A
#
# COMPACT_ATOMS: atom_id res chain seq x y z
N VAL A 1 -32.57 -22.61 3.17
CA VAL A 1 -31.34 -22.92 2.42
C VAL A 1 -30.42 -23.80 3.28
N THR A 2 -30.14 -23.49 4.53
CA THR A 2 -29.23 -24.27 5.41
C THR A 2 -29.76 -25.69 5.71
N ARG A 3 -31.07 -25.85 5.88
CA ARG A 3 -31.72 -27.18 6.12
C ARG A 3 -31.84 -28.04 4.86
N GLU A 4 -31.97 -27.42 3.69
CA GLU A 4 -32.17 -28.14 2.45
C GLU A 4 -30.87 -28.58 1.76
N MET A 5 -29.75 -27.81 1.96
CA MET A 5 -28.47 -28.07 1.31
C MET A 5 -27.42 -28.67 2.22
N GLY A 6 -27.71 -28.89 3.51
CA GLY A 6 -26.76 -29.47 4.49
C GLY A 6 -25.51 -28.64 4.76
N MET A 7 -25.44 -27.38 4.26
CA MET A 7 -24.30 -26.49 4.47
C MET A 7 -24.58 -25.56 5.67
N PRO A 8 -23.74 -25.57 6.71
CA PRO A 8 -23.87 -24.64 7.81
C PRO A 8 -23.55 -23.22 7.33
N LEU A 9 -24.56 -22.35 7.32
CA LEU A 9 -24.38 -20.92 7.09
C LEU A 9 -24.39 -20.21 8.46
N SER A 10 -23.32 -19.51 8.77
CA SER A 10 -23.26 -18.61 9.92
C SER A 10 -23.42 -17.15 9.46
N LEU A 11 -24.20 -16.39 10.20
CA LEU A 11 -24.27 -14.94 10.00
C LEU A 11 -23.02 -14.32 10.67
N GLU A 12 -22.13 -13.70 9.89
CA GLU A 12 -20.95 -13.00 10.44
C GLU A 12 -21.30 -11.69 11.16
N GLY A 13 -22.36 -10.99 10.72
CA GLY A 13 -22.80 -9.72 11.28
C GLY A 13 -23.64 -8.91 10.28
N ARG A 14 -24.06 -7.73 10.73
CA ARG A 14 -24.71 -6.71 9.88
C ARG A 14 -23.79 -5.53 9.73
N TYR A 15 -23.67 -5.02 8.48
CA TYR A 15 -22.86 -3.84 8.21
C TYR A 15 -23.65 -2.56 8.47
N ALA A 16 -23.08 -1.63 9.25
CA ALA A 16 -23.51 -0.25 9.29
C ALA A 16 -23.25 0.45 7.95
N TRP A 17 -22.09 0.14 7.34
CA TRP A 17 -21.73 0.52 5.96
C TRP A 17 -20.67 -0.42 5.40
N ILE A 18 -20.64 -0.56 4.07
CA ILE A 18 -19.64 -1.33 3.34
C ILE A 18 -19.30 -0.64 2.02
N VAL A 19 -18.04 -0.67 1.63
CA VAL A 19 -17.52 -0.11 0.39
C VAL A 19 -16.89 -1.23 -0.43
N PHE A 20 -17.45 -1.53 -1.58
CA PHE A 20 -16.86 -2.44 -2.56
C PHE A 20 -15.90 -1.68 -3.48
N LEU A 21 -14.67 -2.17 -3.58
CA LEU A 21 -13.66 -1.57 -4.42
C LEU A 21 -13.77 -2.10 -5.86
N PRO A 22 -13.57 -1.25 -6.86
CA PRO A 22 -13.59 -1.70 -8.24
C PRO A 22 -12.43 -2.66 -8.53
N ASN A 23 -12.67 -3.61 -9.41
CA ASN A 23 -11.60 -4.38 -10.02
C ASN A 23 -10.80 -3.46 -10.94
N ILE A 24 -9.47 -3.46 -10.80
CA ILE A 24 -8.56 -2.56 -11.53
C ILE A 24 -8.68 -2.74 -13.06
N SER A 25 -8.99 -3.95 -13.54
CA SER A 25 -9.09 -4.25 -14.97
C SER A 25 -10.47 -4.02 -15.57
N THR A 26 -11.56 -4.17 -14.78
CA THR A 26 -12.94 -4.11 -15.31
C THR A 26 -13.74 -2.90 -14.82
N GLY A 27 -13.25 -2.19 -13.80
CA GLY A 27 -13.99 -1.10 -13.16
C GLY A 27 -15.25 -1.52 -12.38
N VAL A 28 -15.61 -2.81 -12.40
CA VAL A 28 -16.77 -3.36 -11.68
C VAL A 28 -16.39 -3.70 -10.26
N GLY A 29 -17.29 -3.49 -9.29
CA GLY A 29 -17.06 -3.84 -7.89
C GLY A 29 -16.66 -5.32 -7.72
N ALA A 30 -15.52 -5.55 -7.06
CA ALA A 30 -15.01 -6.90 -6.83
C ALA A 30 -15.54 -7.44 -5.50
N LEU A 31 -16.21 -8.57 -5.50
CA LEU A 31 -16.80 -9.20 -4.31
C LEU A 31 -15.77 -9.56 -3.23
N ASN A 32 -14.51 -9.71 -3.60
CA ASN A 32 -13.39 -10.06 -2.70
C ASN A 32 -12.48 -8.87 -2.35
N ARG A 33 -12.88 -7.63 -2.72
CA ARG A 33 -12.14 -6.40 -2.40
C ARG A 33 -13.11 -5.39 -1.81
N TYR A 34 -13.08 -5.27 -0.50
CA TYR A 34 -13.97 -4.36 0.23
C TYR A 34 -13.43 -4.02 1.61
N TYR A 35 -13.97 -2.97 2.18
CA TYR A 35 -13.86 -2.65 3.60
C TYR A 35 -15.23 -2.18 4.11
N GLY A 36 -15.48 -2.41 5.39
CA GLY A 36 -16.76 -2.05 5.98
C GLY A 36 -16.72 -2.11 7.51
N LYS A 37 -17.68 -1.45 8.14
CA LYS A 37 -17.90 -1.47 9.59
C LYS A 37 -19.18 -2.23 9.89
N PHE A 38 -19.11 -3.17 10.80
CA PHE A 38 -20.28 -3.82 11.36
C PHE A 38 -21.03 -2.89 12.33
N GLU A 39 -22.30 -3.21 12.64
CA GLU A 39 -23.12 -2.46 13.61
C GLU A 39 -22.53 -2.50 15.03
N ASP A 40 -21.74 -3.53 15.37
CA ASP A 40 -21.02 -3.66 16.64
C ASP A 40 -19.69 -2.86 16.68
N GLY A 41 -19.33 -2.19 15.57
CA GLY A 41 -18.15 -1.35 15.44
C GLY A 41 -16.91 -2.05 14.88
N GLU A 42 -16.91 -3.38 14.70
CA GLU A 42 -15.78 -4.11 14.13
C GLU A 42 -15.59 -3.78 12.63
N MET A 43 -14.32 -3.64 12.23
CA MET A 43 -13.95 -3.39 10.84
C MET A 43 -13.61 -4.70 10.11
N LYS A 44 -14.23 -4.92 8.96
CA LYS A 44 -13.91 -6.03 8.05
C LYS A 44 -13.16 -5.51 6.83
N LEU A 45 -11.97 -6.06 6.57
CA LEU A 45 -11.11 -5.66 5.47
C LEU A 45 -10.78 -6.86 4.60
N ARG A 46 -10.90 -6.75 3.27
CA ARG A 46 -10.56 -7.82 2.34
C ARG A 46 -9.94 -7.31 1.05
N GLY A 47 -8.82 -7.91 0.63
CA GLY A 47 -8.19 -7.69 -0.67
C GLY A 47 -7.62 -6.29 -0.90
N ILE A 48 -7.28 -5.55 0.15
CA ILE A 48 -6.64 -4.22 0.10
C ILE A 48 -5.16 -4.27 0.51
N ALA A 49 -4.41 -3.20 0.24
CA ALA A 49 -2.95 -3.16 0.42
C ALA A 49 -2.51 -3.45 1.86
N VAL A 50 -3.23 -2.95 2.86
CA VAL A 50 -2.98 -3.23 4.29
C VAL A 50 -3.00 -4.73 4.64
N ARG A 51 -3.46 -5.58 3.74
CA ARG A 51 -3.48 -7.05 3.88
C ARG A 51 -2.48 -7.75 2.98
N ARG A 52 -1.66 -7.01 2.23
CA ARG A 52 -0.68 -7.57 1.29
C ARG A 52 0.72 -7.54 1.89
N LYS A 53 1.50 -8.60 1.64
CA LYS A 53 2.86 -8.75 2.16
C LYS A 53 3.94 -7.97 1.37
N ASP A 54 3.59 -7.41 0.23
CA ASP A 54 4.51 -6.68 -0.67
C ASP A 54 4.31 -5.15 -0.60
N THR A 55 3.56 -4.69 0.38
CA THR A 55 3.35 -3.26 0.66
C THR A 55 4.31 -2.81 1.77
N PRO A 56 4.99 -1.66 1.66
CA PRO A 56 5.81 -1.13 2.75
C PRO A 56 4.94 -0.75 3.95
N LEU A 57 5.47 -0.92 5.15
CA LEU A 57 4.75 -0.70 6.41
C LEU A 57 4.11 0.70 6.48
N LEU A 58 4.81 1.74 6.01
CA LEU A 58 4.29 3.10 5.97
C LEU A 58 2.95 3.20 5.20
N VAL A 59 2.81 2.50 4.07
CA VAL A 59 1.56 2.52 3.28
C VAL A 59 0.46 1.70 3.98
N GLU A 60 0.82 0.63 4.68
CA GLU A 60 -0.12 -0.11 5.52
C GLU A 60 -0.65 0.75 6.67
N GLU A 61 0.23 1.47 7.36
CA GLU A 61 -0.11 2.41 8.43
C GLU A 61 -1.01 3.54 7.92
N LEU A 62 -0.66 4.14 6.77
CA LEU A 62 -1.51 5.13 6.10
C LEU A 62 -2.93 4.61 5.87
N GLN A 63 -3.07 3.42 5.28
CA GLN A 63 -4.39 2.84 5.04
C GLN A 63 -5.13 2.53 6.34
N GLN A 64 -4.44 2.04 7.37
CA GLN A 64 -5.03 1.81 8.69
C GLN A 64 -5.54 3.10 9.33
N ASP A 65 -4.75 4.18 9.26
CA ASP A 65 -5.14 5.49 9.81
C ASP A 65 -6.32 6.10 9.05
N MET A 66 -6.34 6.00 7.72
CA MET A 66 -7.47 6.42 6.90
C MET A 66 -8.74 5.63 7.25
N LEU A 67 -8.62 4.30 7.37
CA LEU A 67 -9.74 3.44 7.75
C LEU A 67 -10.23 3.72 9.18
N ARG A 68 -9.32 3.98 10.12
CA ARG A 68 -9.64 4.40 11.47
C ARG A 68 -10.43 5.72 11.48
N HIS A 69 -10.00 6.70 10.67
CA HIS A 69 -10.73 7.96 10.50
C HIS A 69 -12.14 7.72 9.95
N LEU A 70 -12.28 6.92 8.89
CA LEU A 70 -13.57 6.59 8.27
C LEU A 70 -14.46 5.73 9.18
N SER A 71 -13.88 4.94 10.08
CA SER A 71 -14.64 4.09 11.02
C SER A 71 -15.41 4.88 12.07
N ALA A 72 -15.14 6.18 12.23
CA ALA A 72 -15.95 7.05 13.09
C ALA A 72 -17.39 7.22 12.58
N ALA A 73 -17.65 6.93 11.29
CA ALA A 73 -18.99 7.01 10.73
C ALA A 73 -19.91 5.87 11.24
N ASP A 74 -21.15 6.20 11.59
CA ASP A 74 -22.18 5.23 11.99
C ASP A 74 -23.19 4.91 10.87
N GLY A 75 -22.93 5.38 9.65
CA GLY A 75 -23.77 5.14 8.48
C GLY A 75 -23.25 5.84 7.23
N ARG A 76 -23.97 5.63 6.12
CA ARG A 76 -23.55 6.13 4.80
C ARG A 76 -23.33 7.64 4.75
N SER A 77 -24.24 8.44 5.29
CA SER A 77 -24.15 9.92 5.20
C SER A 77 -22.93 10.43 5.95
N ALA A 78 -22.76 10.01 7.22
CA ALA A 78 -21.59 10.37 8.02
C ALA A 78 -20.28 9.88 7.38
N PHE A 79 -20.29 8.70 6.76
CA PHE A 79 -19.13 8.19 6.03
C PHE A 79 -18.73 9.12 4.87
N LEU A 80 -19.69 9.54 4.05
CA LEU A 80 -19.42 10.42 2.90
C LEU A 80 -18.90 11.80 3.33
N GLU A 81 -19.31 12.29 4.50
CA GLU A 81 -18.80 13.54 5.09
C GLU A 81 -17.34 13.41 5.56
N LEU A 82 -16.90 12.21 5.98
CA LEU A 82 -15.53 11.97 6.40
C LEU A 82 -14.55 11.71 5.23
N VAL A 83 -15.04 11.37 4.04
CA VAL A 83 -14.17 11.08 2.89
C VAL A 83 -13.21 12.24 2.54
N PRO A 84 -13.65 13.51 2.44
CA PRO A 84 -12.74 14.62 2.16
C PRO A 84 -11.65 14.83 3.22
N SER A 85 -11.99 14.74 4.51
CA SER A 85 -11.05 14.92 5.61
C SER A 85 -10.09 13.74 5.81
N SER A 86 -10.38 12.57 5.23
CA SER A 86 -9.42 11.46 5.19
C SER A 86 -8.17 11.80 4.37
N LEU A 87 -8.23 12.81 3.48
CA LEU A 87 -7.06 13.31 2.74
C LEU A 87 -6.07 14.06 3.62
N ASP A 88 -6.49 14.60 4.77
CA ASP A 88 -5.57 15.23 5.73
C ASP A 88 -4.65 14.17 6.36
N VAL A 89 -5.13 12.93 6.49
CA VAL A 89 -4.29 11.80 6.89
C VAL A 89 -3.21 11.54 5.85
N LEU A 90 -3.58 11.46 4.56
CA LEU A 90 -2.63 11.27 3.46
C LEU A 90 -1.57 12.39 3.45
N ASP A 91 -2.00 13.65 3.61
CA ASP A 91 -1.11 14.81 3.58
C ASP A 91 -0.01 14.73 4.64
N ARG A 92 -0.34 14.30 5.86
CA ARG A 92 0.66 14.11 6.93
C ARG A 92 1.74 13.09 6.55
N TYR A 93 1.36 11.98 5.96
CA TYR A 93 2.30 10.95 5.50
C TYR A 93 3.17 11.44 4.34
N VAL A 94 2.60 12.22 3.41
CA VAL A 94 3.36 12.84 2.31
C VAL A 94 4.37 13.85 2.84
N GLU A 95 4.00 14.68 3.80
CA GLU A 95 4.88 15.65 4.44
C GLU A 95 6.00 14.96 5.23
N GLU A 96 5.69 13.90 5.99
CA GLU A 96 6.68 13.08 6.69
C GLU A 96 7.69 12.46 5.72
N LEU A 97 7.23 11.91 4.59
CA LEU A 97 8.12 11.37 3.55
C LEU A 97 9.05 12.44 2.97
N ARG A 98 8.53 13.63 2.66
CA ARG A 98 9.33 14.72 2.07
C ARG A 98 10.28 15.37 3.05
N SER A 99 10.00 15.33 4.35
CA SER A 99 10.92 15.81 5.39
C SER A 99 12.19 14.96 5.51
N GLY A 100 12.19 13.73 4.96
CA GLY A 100 13.32 12.81 5.06
C GLY A 100 13.46 12.11 6.41
N THR A 101 12.51 12.30 7.32
CA THR A 101 12.59 11.83 8.72
C THR A 101 11.99 10.46 8.97
N VAL A 102 11.35 9.85 7.94
CA VAL A 102 10.73 8.52 8.07
C VAL A 102 11.79 7.47 8.42
N GLU A 103 11.49 6.65 9.42
CA GLU A 103 12.31 5.51 9.79
C GLU A 103 12.38 4.50 8.63
N ARG A 104 13.60 4.05 8.26
CA ARG A 104 13.85 3.20 7.09
C ARG A 104 13.12 1.87 7.17
N ALA A 105 12.94 1.33 8.38
CA ALA A 105 12.18 0.11 8.61
C ALA A 105 10.73 0.17 8.09
N ARG A 106 10.09 1.35 8.14
CA ARG A 106 8.74 1.57 7.63
C ARG A 106 8.66 1.62 6.10
N LEU A 107 9.80 1.78 5.42
CA LEU A 107 9.94 1.94 3.98
C LEU A 107 10.40 0.67 3.26
N ILE A 108 10.75 -0.39 4.01
CA ILE A 108 11.25 -1.63 3.42
C ILE A 108 10.21 -2.27 2.51
N MET A 109 10.62 -2.44 1.26
CA MET A 109 9.89 -3.24 0.28
C MET A 109 10.24 -4.71 0.48
N ARG A 110 9.22 -5.59 0.47
CA ARG A 110 9.41 -7.03 0.56
C ARG A 110 8.83 -7.70 -0.67
N LYS A 111 9.65 -8.51 -1.38
CA LYS A 111 9.22 -9.21 -2.59
C LYS A 111 9.65 -10.67 -2.56
N SER A 112 8.68 -11.58 -2.71
CA SER A 112 9.02 -13.01 -2.89
C SER A 112 9.68 -13.22 -4.24
N ILE A 113 10.77 -13.99 -4.23
CA ILE A 113 11.48 -14.43 -5.44
C ILE A 113 10.86 -15.75 -5.93
N SER A 114 10.66 -15.88 -7.23
CA SER A 114 10.04 -17.06 -7.86
C SER A 114 11.03 -17.93 -8.60
N ARG A 115 12.26 -17.47 -8.80
CA ARG A 115 13.31 -18.09 -9.60
C ARG A 115 14.66 -17.87 -8.96
N ARG A 116 15.68 -18.62 -9.39
CA ARG A 116 17.07 -18.31 -9.05
C ARG A 116 17.53 -17.06 -9.81
N LEU A 117 18.58 -16.40 -9.31
CA LEU A 117 19.05 -15.13 -9.86
C LEU A 117 19.38 -15.22 -11.36
N GLU A 118 20.03 -16.31 -11.79
CA GLU A 118 20.49 -16.53 -13.18
C GLU A 118 19.32 -16.69 -14.18
N GLU A 119 18.12 -16.98 -13.67
CA GLU A 119 16.91 -17.20 -14.50
C GLU A 119 16.14 -15.91 -14.77
N TYR A 120 16.55 -14.78 -14.17
CA TYR A 120 15.90 -13.50 -14.39
C TYR A 120 16.45 -12.80 -15.64
N VAL A 121 15.57 -12.55 -16.60
CA VAL A 121 15.90 -11.81 -17.84
C VAL A 121 15.78 -10.30 -17.65
N GLN A 122 14.87 -9.86 -16.77
CA GLN A 122 14.63 -8.44 -16.52
C GLN A 122 15.13 -8.06 -15.12
N TYR A 123 15.99 -7.04 -15.07
CA TYR A 123 16.52 -6.46 -13.84
C TYR A 123 15.59 -5.36 -13.32
N ASN A 124 14.56 -5.77 -12.58
CA ASN A 124 13.75 -4.86 -11.79
C ASN A 124 14.38 -4.63 -10.39
N ASP A 125 13.75 -3.79 -9.57
CA ASP A 125 14.25 -3.40 -8.26
C ASP A 125 14.50 -4.59 -7.32
N SER A 126 13.61 -5.57 -7.30
CA SER A 126 13.78 -6.77 -6.46
C SER A 126 14.92 -7.68 -6.94
N VAL A 127 15.15 -7.76 -8.26
CA VAL A 127 16.27 -8.52 -8.83
C VAL A 127 17.59 -7.79 -8.58
N ALA A 128 17.61 -6.45 -8.63
CA ALA A 128 18.80 -5.68 -8.27
C ALA A 128 19.20 -5.87 -6.80
N ALA A 129 18.23 -5.88 -5.89
CA ALA A 129 18.48 -6.19 -4.49
C ALA A 129 18.94 -7.64 -4.27
N LEU A 130 18.35 -8.60 -5.00
CA LEU A 130 18.78 -9.99 -4.98
C LEU A 130 20.23 -10.15 -5.48
N GLN A 131 20.63 -9.44 -6.52
CA GLN A 131 22.00 -9.40 -7.03
C GLN A 131 22.97 -8.85 -5.97
N GLN A 132 22.59 -7.75 -5.26
CA GLN A 132 23.42 -7.21 -4.18
C GLN A 132 23.69 -8.25 -3.07
N LEU A 133 22.69 -9.05 -2.72
CA LEU A 133 22.83 -10.13 -1.76
C LEU A 133 23.78 -11.23 -2.28
N HIS A 134 23.56 -11.67 -3.52
CA HIS A 134 24.39 -12.71 -4.17
C HIS A 134 25.87 -12.31 -4.25
N ASP A 135 26.17 -11.06 -4.61
CA ASP A 135 27.55 -10.55 -4.72
C ASP A 135 28.29 -10.52 -3.37
N GLN A 136 27.53 -10.53 -2.27
CA GLN A 136 28.06 -10.64 -0.90
C GLN A 136 27.98 -12.07 -0.35
N GLY A 137 27.70 -13.05 -1.21
CA GLY A 137 27.69 -14.49 -0.84
C GLY A 137 26.38 -14.96 -0.19
N PHE A 138 25.31 -14.16 -0.21
CA PHE A 138 24.00 -14.59 0.27
C PHE A 138 23.18 -15.18 -0.88
N GLU A 139 22.77 -16.43 -0.74
CA GLU A 139 21.89 -17.10 -1.71
C GLU A 139 20.46 -17.20 -1.17
N LEU A 140 19.51 -16.60 -1.89
CA LEU A 140 18.09 -16.78 -1.64
C LEU A 140 17.50 -17.82 -2.60
N GLN A 141 16.67 -18.70 -2.05
CA GLN A 141 15.98 -19.74 -2.82
C GLN A 141 14.58 -19.26 -3.27
N PRO A 142 14.03 -19.78 -4.39
CA PRO A 142 12.66 -19.54 -4.78
C PRO A 142 11.68 -19.78 -3.62
N GLY A 143 10.73 -18.85 -3.43
CA GLY A 143 9.80 -18.84 -2.30
C GLY A 143 10.25 -17.99 -1.10
N GLN A 144 11.54 -17.68 -0.98
CA GLN A 144 12.03 -16.71 -0.01
C GLN A 144 11.73 -15.27 -0.47
N ALA A 145 11.93 -14.28 0.40
CA ALA A 145 11.70 -12.89 0.08
C ALA A 145 13.01 -12.10 0.13
N VAL A 146 13.18 -11.19 -0.83
CA VAL A 146 14.18 -10.13 -0.78
C VAL A 146 13.55 -8.88 -0.19
N GLU A 147 14.32 -8.19 0.66
CA GLU A 147 13.94 -6.95 1.33
C GLU A 147 14.89 -5.83 0.92
N TYR A 148 14.36 -4.66 0.59
CA TYR A 148 15.15 -3.54 0.09
C TYR A 148 14.47 -2.19 0.31
N LEU A 149 15.30 -1.14 0.36
CA LEU A 149 14.88 0.26 0.34
C LEU A 149 15.00 0.81 -1.08
N ILE A 150 14.04 1.62 -1.53
CA ILE A 150 14.16 2.36 -2.80
C ILE A 150 14.92 3.65 -2.52
N THR A 151 16.07 3.84 -3.18
CA THR A 151 17.00 4.95 -2.95
C THR A 151 16.96 6.01 -4.05
N ASP A 152 16.85 5.59 -5.31
CA ASP A 152 16.77 6.47 -6.49
C ASP A 152 16.06 5.75 -7.65
N SER A 153 14.74 5.83 -7.70
CA SER A 153 13.93 5.18 -8.74
C SER A 153 14.17 5.75 -10.14
N SER A 154 14.78 6.94 -10.25
CA SER A 154 15.10 7.62 -11.49
C SER A 154 16.42 7.16 -12.12
N SER A 155 17.29 6.51 -11.36
CA SER A 155 18.58 6.03 -11.83
C SER A 155 18.45 5.03 -12.98
N ARG A 156 19.28 5.19 -14.01
CA ARG A 156 19.40 4.22 -15.10
C ARG A 156 20.04 2.91 -14.66
N SER A 157 20.86 2.96 -13.62
CA SER A 157 21.48 1.79 -13.02
C SER A 157 20.51 1.14 -12.03
N SER A 158 20.07 -0.08 -12.31
CA SER A 158 19.22 -0.86 -11.40
C SER A 158 19.86 -1.03 -10.02
N TRP A 159 21.20 -1.11 -9.98
CA TRP A 159 21.99 -1.22 -8.76
C TRP A 159 21.88 0.00 -7.84
N GLN A 160 21.74 1.20 -8.41
CA GLN A 160 21.61 2.44 -7.64
C GLN A 160 20.17 2.76 -7.24
N ARG A 161 19.18 2.09 -7.85
CA ARG A 161 17.77 2.34 -7.54
C ARG A 161 17.36 1.84 -6.18
N VAL A 162 18.04 0.81 -5.67
CA VAL A 162 17.67 0.15 -4.43
C VAL A 162 18.90 -0.20 -3.60
N ARG A 163 18.70 -0.37 -2.29
CA ARG A 163 19.67 -0.95 -1.36
C ARG A 163 19.04 -2.14 -0.66
N ALA A 164 19.68 -3.31 -0.72
CA ALA A 164 19.20 -4.49 -0.01
C ALA A 164 19.25 -4.26 1.51
N ALA A 165 18.21 -4.68 2.22
CA ALA A 165 18.01 -4.34 3.63
C ALA A 165 19.18 -4.69 4.56
N PRO A 166 19.90 -5.84 4.40
CA PRO A 166 21.08 -6.14 5.22
C PRO A 166 22.26 -5.18 5.06
N PHE A 167 22.26 -4.33 4.04
CA PHE A 167 23.34 -3.39 3.74
C PHE A 167 22.96 -1.93 3.99
N LEU A 168 21.85 -1.68 4.68
CA LEU A 168 21.46 -0.35 5.13
C LEU A 168 22.33 0.05 6.34
N ASP A 169 22.84 1.26 6.32
CA ASP A 169 23.67 1.84 7.38
C ASP A 169 22.91 2.78 8.34
N GLY A 170 21.60 2.84 8.23
CA GLY A 170 20.71 3.67 9.06
C GLY A 170 20.52 5.11 8.56
N ASP A 171 21.51 5.69 7.89
CA ASP A 171 21.45 7.06 7.32
C ASP A 171 21.17 7.06 5.81
N GLU A 172 20.90 5.89 5.23
CA GLU A 172 20.62 5.74 3.82
C GLU A 172 19.50 6.68 3.37
N ARG A 173 19.72 7.42 2.29
CA ARG A 173 18.69 8.24 1.67
C ARG A 173 17.68 7.36 0.95
N TYR A 174 16.40 7.74 1.02
CA TYR A 174 15.35 7.09 0.27
C TYR A 174 14.75 8.03 -0.77
N ASP A 175 14.16 7.46 -1.81
CA ASP A 175 13.42 8.19 -2.84
C ASP A 175 12.03 8.60 -2.31
N ALA A 176 11.95 9.78 -1.70
CA ALA A 176 10.73 10.28 -1.10
C ALA A 176 9.56 10.33 -2.10
N GLU A 177 9.79 10.80 -3.33
CA GLU A 177 8.72 10.94 -4.33
C GLU A 177 8.20 9.57 -4.79
N ARG A 178 9.05 8.55 -4.82
CA ARG A 178 8.62 7.18 -5.10
C ARG A 178 7.70 6.64 -4.00
N TYR A 179 8.04 6.89 -2.74
CA TYR A 179 7.19 6.48 -1.61
C TYR A 179 5.92 7.33 -1.51
N VAL A 180 5.97 8.61 -1.89
CA VAL A 180 4.76 9.44 -2.07
C VAL A 180 3.84 8.81 -3.11
N ASP A 181 4.35 8.41 -4.29
CA ASP A 181 3.52 7.73 -5.31
C ASP A 181 2.90 6.43 -4.79
N LEU A 182 3.62 5.64 -4.00
CA LEU A 182 3.08 4.44 -3.36
C LEU A 182 1.98 4.78 -2.34
N SER A 183 2.14 5.85 -1.58
CA SER A 183 1.15 6.34 -0.62
C SER A 183 -0.11 6.85 -1.32
N LEU A 184 0.04 7.61 -2.41
CA LEU A 184 -1.09 8.03 -3.26
C LEU A 184 -1.85 6.84 -3.85
N ARG A 185 -1.15 5.79 -4.28
CA ARG A 185 -1.78 4.53 -4.73
C ARG A 185 -2.55 3.83 -3.62
N GLY A 186 -1.97 3.78 -2.42
CA GLY A 186 -2.62 3.22 -1.23
C GLY A 186 -3.91 3.98 -0.87
N ALA A 187 -3.88 5.30 -0.90
CA ALA A 187 -5.05 6.15 -0.67
C ALA A 187 -6.09 6.01 -1.79
N ALA A 188 -5.67 6.01 -3.06
CA ALA A 188 -6.55 5.81 -4.21
C ALA A 188 -7.28 4.46 -4.15
N GLU A 189 -6.62 3.41 -3.66
CA GLU A 189 -7.25 2.10 -3.49
C GLU A 189 -8.49 2.18 -2.59
N LEU A 190 -8.45 2.98 -1.52
CA LEU A 190 -9.58 3.17 -0.61
C LEU A 190 -10.62 4.16 -1.14
N LEU A 191 -10.18 5.24 -1.79
CA LEU A 191 -11.01 6.40 -2.06
C LEU A 191 -11.50 6.52 -3.51
N SER A 192 -11.04 5.65 -4.43
CA SER A 192 -11.47 5.68 -5.84
C SER A 192 -12.98 5.55 -6.05
N PRO A 193 -13.76 4.79 -5.24
CA PRO A 193 -15.21 4.77 -5.37
C PRO A 193 -15.88 6.14 -5.12
N PHE A 194 -15.17 7.07 -4.50
CA PHE A 194 -15.63 8.42 -4.17
C PHE A 194 -15.02 9.48 -5.10
N GLY A 195 -14.44 9.06 -6.22
CA GLY A 195 -13.86 9.95 -7.23
C GLY A 195 -12.44 10.44 -6.93
N TRP A 196 -11.78 9.93 -5.87
CA TRP A 196 -10.37 10.20 -5.59
C TRP A 196 -9.49 9.14 -6.25
N THR A 197 -9.42 9.21 -7.59
CA THR A 197 -8.54 8.36 -8.39
C THR A 197 -7.07 8.72 -8.18
N LEU A 198 -6.16 7.86 -8.61
CA LEU A 198 -4.72 8.12 -8.52
C LEU A 198 -4.32 9.40 -9.25
N GLU A 199 -4.88 9.62 -10.45
CA GLU A 199 -4.63 10.84 -11.25
C GLU A 199 -5.03 12.08 -10.46
N ARG A 200 -6.24 12.10 -9.91
CA ARG A 200 -6.75 13.24 -9.13
C ARG A 200 -5.94 13.48 -7.85
N LEU A 201 -5.46 12.42 -7.20
CA LEU A 201 -4.60 12.56 -6.03
C LEU A 201 -3.23 13.13 -6.41
N ARG A 202 -2.64 12.73 -7.54
CA ARG A 202 -1.39 13.30 -8.05
C ARG A 202 -1.55 14.77 -8.40
N GLU A 203 -2.59 15.14 -9.15
CA GLU A 203 -2.89 16.54 -9.48
C GLU A 203 -3.04 17.40 -8.21
N ARG A 204 -3.75 16.88 -7.21
CA ARG A 204 -3.91 17.56 -5.92
C ARG A 204 -2.56 17.74 -5.21
N ASP A 205 -1.72 16.73 -5.20
CA ASP A 205 -0.40 16.79 -4.58
C ASP A 205 0.52 17.79 -5.30
N ASP A 206 0.53 17.82 -6.63
CA ASP A 206 1.29 18.77 -7.44
C ASP A 206 0.86 20.23 -7.16
N VAL A 207 -0.44 20.48 -7.03
CA VAL A 207 -0.97 21.80 -6.67
C VAL A 207 -0.54 22.22 -5.26
N ARG A 208 -0.54 21.31 -4.29
CA ARG A 208 -0.05 21.59 -2.92
C ARG A 208 1.43 21.91 -2.92
N ARG A 209 2.22 21.10 -3.61
CA ARG A 209 3.67 21.29 -3.74
C ARG A 209 4.05 22.63 -4.33
N SER A 210 3.29 23.12 -5.32
CA SER A 210 3.53 24.42 -5.94
C SER A 210 3.23 25.62 -5.03
N LYS A 211 2.37 25.44 -4.01
CA LYS A 211 2.02 26.50 -3.04
C LYS A 211 3.03 26.64 -1.89
N HIS A 212 3.88 25.63 -1.69
CA HIS A 212 4.87 25.59 -0.61
C HIS A 212 6.32 25.83 -1.09
N ARG A 213 6.48 26.15 -2.38
CA ARG A 213 7.73 26.65 -2.98
C ARG A 213 7.76 28.16 -3.01
#